data_f0be1ba404bb072bd509a7320b6a81a2
#
_entry.id   f0be1ba404bb072bd509a7320b6a81a2
#
_cell.length_a   1.000
_cell.length_b   1.000
_cell.length_c   1.000
_cell.angle_alpha   90.00
_cell.angle_beta   90.00
_cell.angle_gamma   90.00
#
_symmetry.space_group_name_H-M   'P 1'
#
loop_
_entity.id
_entity.type
_entity.pdbx_description
1 polymer ?
#
loop_
_entity_poly.entity_id
_entity_poly.type
_entity_poly.pdbx_seq_one_letter_code
_entity_poly.pdbx_strand_id
1 'polypeptide(L)'
;MKSFAVSFFVLLVLSLSPSSAHEFYFGADLSFANEMDDCGVVYRENGQPKDLFALFKEHGANIARIRIWTDGNPTKYSNIADVERSLRRAKEAGMTTSLDFHYSDWWADGGKQVIPAAWAKIKDPNQLAKALYQYTYDTLRTLDKAGLMPDIVQPGNEINHEILARGRWKYGAINWKRNALLLNAAIRAIRDAARTSSTKPKVMIQIAQPENVLPWFAAAVKAGVTDFDMIGISYYPKWSTDSLRGLGRTINMLRNRYPNVGVTVVETAYPWTTGQNSGLAKDNVTPGYPATPQGQEDFLADLTQIVIANGGVGVLTWAPDWIPSQCTKGPVHSVDWEVMTFFGPDGAVLPGIDFMQKKYDWPVNVTFRFRGATPKAGQTFYLWGDFFGDPDFLAFPVRREGNELVYKTTIMPGTYIRFQLFGEKTMTAPLLSGPDLSEGAVPETVPDHDTVYDFDVKTPVQ
;
A
#
# COMPACT_ATOMS: atom_id res chain seq x y z
N MET A 1 -26.90 -12.11 70.86
CA MET A 1 -26.01 -11.33 69.98
C MET A 1 -25.84 -12.14 68.69
N LYS A 2 -26.53 -11.73 67.59
CA LYS A 2 -26.47 -12.43 66.29
C LYS A 2 -25.51 -11.63 65.43
N SER A 3 -24.41 -12.28 65.01
CA SER A 3 -23.39 -11.72 64.09
C SER A 3 -23.85 -11.83 62.66
N PHE A 4 -24.01 -10.72 61.95
CA PHE A 4 -24.27 -10.70 60.51
C PHE A 4 -22.96 -10.65 59.78
N ALA A 5 -22.66 -11.66 58.99
CA ALA A 5 -21.54 -11.67 58.04
C ALA A 5 -22.03 -11.05 56.73
N VAL A 6 -21.41 -9.92 56.33
CA VAL A 6 -21.65 -9.30 55.03
C VAL A 6 -20.59 -9.85 54.07
N SER A 7 -21.04 -10.65 53.10
CA SER A 7 -20.18 -11.11 51.99
C SER A 7 -20.14 -10.05 50.92
N PHE A 8 -18.96 -9.50 50.69
CA PHE A 8 -18.68 -8.63 49.53
C PHE A 8 -18.42 -9.52 48.30
N PHE A 9 -19.36 -9.50 47.37
CA PHE A 9 -19.09 -10.01 46.01
C PHE A 9 -18.39 -8.93 45.20
N VAL A 10 -17.13 -9.13 44.89
CA VAL A 10 -16.40 -8.31 43.91
C VAL A 10 -16.79 -8.83 42.53
N LEU A 11 -17.66 -8.10 41.82
CA LEU A 11 -17.92 -8.32 40.42
C LEU A 11 -16.69 -7.85 39.62
N LEU A 12 -15.87 -8.80 39.15
CA LEU A 12 -14.81 -8.52 38.17
C LEU A 12 -15.49 -8.29 36.81
N VAL A 13 -15.74 -7.03 36.47
CA VAL A 13 -16.17 -6.66 35.12
C VAL A 13 -14.95 -6.77 34.21
N LEU A 14 -14.78 -7.92 33.56
CA LEU A 14 -13.89 -8.05 32.42
C LEU A 14 -14.46 -7.18 31.30
N SER A 15 -13.95 -5.98 31.13
CA SER A 15 -14.16 -5.17 29.95
C SER A 15 -13.43 -5.87 28.79
N LEU A 16 -14.16 -6.71 28.06
CA LEU A 16 -13.77 -7.12 26.72
C LEU A 16 -13.77 -5.85 25.86
N SER A 17 -12.61 -5.22 25.73
CA SER A 17 -12.41 -4.24 24.67
C SER A 17 -12.66 -4.98 23.34
N PRO A 18 -13.54 -4.50 22.46
CA PRO A 18 -13.65 -5.11 21.17
C PRO A 18 -12.26 -5.03 20.51
N SER A 19 -11.72 -6.17 20.12
CA SER A 19 -10.61 -6.24 19.20
C SER A 19 -10.94 -5.27 18.06
N SER A 20 -10.19 -4.19 17.90
CA SER A 20 -10.37 -3.30 16.76
C SER A 20 -10.14 -4.16 15.53
N ALA A 21 -11.23 -4.43 14.79
CA ALA A 21 -11.11 -5.09 13.50
C ALA A 21 -10.08 -4.30 12.72
N HIS A 22 -8.97 -4.94 12.36
CA HIS A 22 -7.92 -4.31 11.56
C HIS A 22 -8.54 -3.93 10.22
N GLU A 23 -8.63 -2.61 9.95
CA GLU A 23 -9.11 -2.12 8.67
C GLU A 23 -8.04 -2.45 7.61
N PHE A 24 -8.27 -3.52 6.84
CA PHE A 24 -7.39 -3.95 5.78
C PHE A 24 -8.12 -3.89 4.43
N TYR A 25 -7.47 -3.31 3.43
CA TYR A 25 -8.03 -3.14 2.10
C TYR A 25 -7.71 -4.35 1.24
N PHE A 26 -8.74 -5.11 0.86
CA PHE A 26 -8.68 -6.14 -0.17
C PHE A 26 -9.39 -5.63 -1.41
N GLY A 27 -8.73 -5.65 -2.57
CA GLY A 27 -9.42 -5.17 -3.77
C GLY A 27 -8.60 -5.21 -5.04
N ALA A 28 -9.03 -4.38 -5.97
CA ALA A 28 -8.45 -4.33 -7.30
C ALA A 28 -8.59 -2.95 -7.95
N ASP A 29 -7.74 -2.69 -8.95
CA ASP A 29 -7.98 -1.66 -9.94
C ASP A 29 -8.95 -2.22 -11.01
N LEU A 30 -10.17 -1.69 -11.00
CA LEU A 30 -11.27 -2.07 -11.88
C LEU A 30 -11.53 -1.01 -12.97
N SER A 31 -10.49 -0.30 -13.37
CA SER A 31 -10.60 0.78 -14.36
C SER A 31 -11.04 0.32 -15.75
N PHE A 32 -10.95 -0.98 -16.03
CA PHE A 32 -11.38 -1.56 -17.30
C PHE A 32 -12.83 -2.08 -17.29
N ALA A 33 -13.46 -2.15 -16.13
CA ALA A 33 -14.77 -2.78 -15.95
C ALA A 33 -15.82 -2.31 -16.97
N ASN A 34 -15.96 -1.00 -17.17
CA ASN A 34 -16.94 -0.45 -18.10
C ASN A 34 -16.57 -0.73 -19.57
N GLU A 35 -15.28 -0.73 -19.88
CA GLU A 35 -14.79 -1.06 -21.22
C GLU A 35 -15.07 -2.52 -21.55
N MET A 36 -14.80 -3.42 -20.62
CA MET A 36 -15.07 -4.85 -20.79
C MET A 36 -16.58 -5.13 -20.97
N ASP A 37 -17.43 -4.51 -20.15
CA ASP A 37 -18.90 -4.63 -20.29
C ASP A 37 -19.37 -4.13 -21.66
N ASP A 38 -18.94 -2.92 -22.07
CA ASP A 38 -19.31 -2.33 -23.38
C ASP A 38 -18.80 -3.17 -24.57
N CYS A 39 -17.76 -3.99 -24.35
CA CYS A 39 -17.20 -4.92 -25.33
C CYS A 39 -17.85 -6.30 -25.30
N GLY A 40 -18.89 -6.48 -24.49
CA GLY A 40 -19.68 -7.69 -24.41
C GLY A 40 -19.03 -8.81 -23.59
N VAL A 41 -18.03 -8.49 -22.76
CA VAL A 41 -17.50 -9.43 -21.78
C VAL A 41 -18.56 -9.76 -20.74
N VAL A 42 -18.70 -11.03 -20.41
CA VAL A 42 -19.64 -11.51 -19.40
C VAL A 42 -18.88 -12.30 -18.35
N TYR A 43 -18.74 -11.72 -17.16
CA TYR A 43 -18.16 -12.41 -16.01
C TYR A 43 -19.14 -13.44 -15.45
N ARG A 44 -18.64 -14.61 -15.04
CA ARG A 44 -19.45 -15.73 -14.64
C ARG A 44 -18.92 -16.40 -13.38
N GLU A 45 -19.84 -16.74 -12.51
CA GLU A 45 -19.58 -17.64 -11.39
C GLU A 45 -20.55 -18.80 -11.42
N ASN A 46 -20.04 -20.03 -11.29
CA ASN A 46 -20.85 -21.25 -11.44
C ASN A 46 -21.68 -21.29 -12.74
N GLY A 47 -21.13 -20.74 -13.82
CA GLY A 47 -21.77 -20.64 -15.12
C GLY A 47 -22.83 -19.53 -15.26
N GLN A 48 -23.14 -18.78 -14.19
CA GLN A 48 -24.14 -17.71 -14.19
C GLN A 48 -23.48 -16.34 -14.36
N PRO A 49 -24.02 -15.47 -15.23
CA PRO A 49 -23.54 -14.09 -15.35
C PRO A 49 -23.65 -13.33 -14.02
N LYS A 50 -22.62 -12.54 -13.70
CA LYS A 50 -22.60 -11.64 -12.53
C LYS A 50 -22.03 -10.27 -12.89
N ASP A 51 -22.50 -9.24 -12.20
CA ASP A 51 -21.85 -7.93 -12.22
C ASP A 51 -20.46 -8.02 -11.59
N LEU A 52 -19.48 -7.41 -12.23
CA LEU A 52 -18.07 -7.49 -11.80
C LEU A 52 -17.85 -6.96 -10.39
N PHE A 53 -18.39 -5.78 -10.04
CA PHE A 53 -18.21 -5.20 -8.71
C PHE A 53 -18.88 -6.04 -7.61
N ALA A 54 -20.07 -6.58 -7.91
CA ALA A 54 -20.76 -7.49 -7.00
C ALA A 54 -19.96 -8.78 -6.79
N LEU A 55 -19.40 -9.34 -7.88
CA LEU A 55 -18.56 -10.53 -7.81
C LEU A 55 -17.31 -10.31 -6.94
N PHE A 56 -16.58 -9.21 -7.16
CA PHE A 56 -15.44 -8.87 -6.32
C PHE A 56 -15.83 -8.69 -4.86
N LYS A 57 -16.96 -8.03 -4.60
CA LYS A 57 -17.48 -7.85 -3.23
C LYS A 57 -17.78 -9.17 -2.54
N GLU A 58 -18.42 -10.11 -3.26
CA GLU A 58 -18.74 -11.44 -2.74
C GLU A 58 -17.47 -12.25 -2.44
N HIS A 59 -16.38 -12.03 -3.20
CA HIS A 59 -15.06 -12.62 -2.93
C HIS A 59 -14.18 -11.83 -1.93
N GLY A 60 -14.79 -10.92 -1.16
CA GLY A 60 -14.12 -10.25 -0.04
C GLY A 60 -13.49 -8.90 -0.35
N ALA A 61 -13.58 -8.41 -1.58
CA ALA A 61 -13.11 -7.07 -1.89
C ALA A 61 -13.90 -6.01 -1.13
N ASN A 62 -13.19 -5.04 -0.57
CA ASN A 62 -13.78 -3.91 0.15
C ASN A 62 -13.33 -2.55 -0.40
N ILE A 63 -12.48 -2.54 -1.44
CA ILE A 63 -12.00 -1.35 -2.13
C ILE A 63 -11.93 -1.58 -3.64
N ALA A 64 -12.30 -0.54 -4.41
CA ALA A 64 -12.05 -0.47 -5.85
C ALA A 64 -11.20 0.77 -6.17
N ARG A 65 -10.10 0.57 -6.89
CA ARG A 65 -9.25 1.64 -7.43
C ARG A 65 -9.65 1.92 -8.87
N ILE A 66 -9.78 3.20 -9.22
CA ILE A 66 -10.20 3.67 -10.54
C ILE A 66 -9.23 4.77 -10.98
N ARG A 67 -8.67 4.65 -12.20
CA ARG A 67 -7.79 5.68 -12.78
C ARG A 67 -8.58 6.75 -13.50
N ILE A 68 -7.99 7.95 -13.58
CA ILE A 68 -8.46 9.03 -14.44
C ILE A 68 -7.32 9.58 -15.29
N TRP A 69 -7.57 9.72 -16.59
CA TRP A 69 -6.73 10.45 -17.54
C TRP A 69 -7.26 11.86 -17.77
N THR A 70 -6.42 12.73 -18.32
CA THR A 70 -6.83 14.07 -18.69
C THR A 70 -7.66 14.08 -20.00
N ASP A 71 -8.26 15.22 -20.33
CA ASP A 71 -9.21 15.35 -21.46
C ASP A 71 -8.63 15.05 -22.85
N GLY A 72 -7.31 15.01 -22.98
CA GLY A 72 -6.61 14.57 -24.20
C GLY A 72 -6.59 13.06 -24.44
N ASN A 73 -7.24 12.30 -23.59
CA ASN A 73 -7.40 10.85 -23.65
C ASN A 73 -7.99 10.40 -25.00
N PRO A 74 -7.35 9.45 -25.71
CA PRO A 74 -7.80 9.00 -27.02
C PRO A 74 -8.98 8.02 -27.01
N THR A 75 -9.44 7.61 -25.81
CA THR A 75 -10.57 6.67 -25.63
C THR A 75 -11.76 7.36 -24.96
N LYS A 76 -12.92 6.68 -24.96
CA LYS A 76 -14.10 7.11 -24.20
C LYS A 76 -14.08 6.65 -22.73
N TYR A 77 -13.02 5.95 -22.31
CA TYR A 77 -12.86 5.41 -20.96
C TYR A 77 -11.81 6.20 -20.17
N SER A 78 -11.77 6.02 -18.86
CA SER A 78 -10.89 6.73 -17.93
C SER A 78 -10.99 8.27 -17.99
N ASN A 79 -12.07 8.82 -18.53
CA ASN A 79 -12.47 10.23 -18.40
C ASN A 79 -13.45 10.39 -17.24
N ILE A 80 -13.86 11.63 -16.96
CA ILE A 80 -14.74 11.92 -15.82
C ILE A 80 -16.06 11.15 -15.85
N ALA A 81 -16.70 10.98 -17.01
CA ALA A 81 -17.98 10.27 -17.14
C ALA A 81 -17.83 8.77 -16.85
N ASP A 82 -16.76 8.16 -17.34
CA ASP A 82 -16.43 6.76 -17.07
C ASP A 82 -16.08 6.53 -15.61
N VAL A 83 -15.30 7.45 -15.01
CA VAL A 83 -14.97 7.44 -13.57
C VAL A 83 -16.23 7.56 -12.72
N GLU A 84 -17.17 8.45 -13.05
CA GLU A 84 -18.46 8.56 -12.33
C GLU A 84 -19.23 7.23 -12.38
N ARG A 85 -19.28 6.57 -13.55
CA ARG A 85 -19.92 5.25 -13.71
C ARG A 85 -19.26 4.22 -12.81
N SER A 86 -17.93 4.11 -12.82
CA SER A 86 -17.17 3.15 -12.01
C SER A 86 -17.29 3.38 -10.52
N LEU A 87 -17.15 4.65 -10.06
CA LEU A 87 -17.26 4.99 -8.64
C LEU A 87 -18.68 4.73 -8.11
N ARG A 88 -19.71 4.97 -8.93
CA ARG A 88 -21.11 4.65 -8.57
C ARG A 88 -21.29 3.16 -8.35
N ARG A 89 -20.84 2.32 -9.29
CA ARG A 89 -20.89 0.86 -9.17
C ARG A 89 -20.15 0.35 -7.92
N ALA A 90 -18.94 0.87 -7.67
CA ALA A 90 -18.19 0.54 -6.47
C ALA A 90 -18.93 0.89 -5.17
N LYS A 91 -19.52 2.10 -5.09
CA LYS A 91 -20.31 2.52 -3.94
C LYS A 91 -21.60 1.73 -3.77
N GLU A 92 -22.30 1.40 -4.85
CA GLU A 92 -23.50 0.55 -4.84
C GLU A 92 -23.17 -0.87 -4.36
N ALA A 93 -21.98 -1.39 -4.67
CA ALA A 93 -21.46 -2.64 -4.13
C ALA A 93 -20.94 -2.51 -2.67
N GLY A 94 -20.98 -1.33 -2.07
CA GLY A 94 -20.51 -1.10 -0.69
C GLY A 94 -18.99 -1.20 -0.53
N MET A 95 -18.24 -0.74 -1.55
CA MET A 95 -16.78 -0.68 -1.53
C MET A 95 -16.28 0.73 -1.21
N THR A 96 -15.16 0.81 -0.51
CA THR A 96 -14.31 2.01 -0.45
C THR A 96 -13.83 2.34 -1.87
N THR A 97 -13.68 3.62 -2.18
CA THR A 97 -13.27 4.07 -3.52
C THR A 97 -11.93 4.77 -3.49
N SER A 98 -11.06 4.43 -4.43
CA SER A 98 -9.75 5.07 -4.64
C SER A 98 -9.67 5.63 -6.05
N LEU A 99 -9.39 6.93 -6.18
CA LEU A 99 -9.20 7.60 -7.48
C LEU A 99 -7.74 7.86 -7.73
N ASP A 100 -7.23 7.33 -8.83
CA ASP A 100 -5.85 7.49 -9.29
C ASP A 100 -5.75 8.49 -10.43
N PHE A 101 -5.15 9.64 -10.16
CA PHE A 101 -4.86 10.65 -11.17
C PHE A 101 -3.54 10.35 -11.88
N HIS A 102 -3.58 9.92 -13.15
CA HIS A 102 -2.36 9.77 -13.94
C HIS A 102 -1.71 11.11 -14.32
N TYR A 103 -2.46 12.21 -14.32
CA TYR A 103 -2.01 13.53 -14.81
C TYR A 103 -1.38 13.48 -16.20
N SER A 104 -1.93 12.65 -17.05
CA SER A 104 -1.50 12.41 -18.42
C SER A 104 -2.72 12.13 -19.30
N ASP A 105 -2.61 12.39 -20.60
CA ASP A 105 -3.64 12.00 -21.57
C ASP A 105 -3.66 10.48 -21.83
N TRP A 106 -2.64 9.79 -21.33
CA TRP A 106 -2.43 8.37 -21.51
C TRP A 106 -1.70 7.77 -20.30
N TRP A 107 -1.26 6.54 -20.41
CA TRP A 107 -0.52 5.84 -19.37
C TRP A 107 0.62 6.69 -18.77
N ALA A 108 0.61 6.81 -17.46
CA ALA A 108 1.74 7.24 -16.66
C ALA A 108 2.20 6.04 -15.81
N ASP A 109 3.50 5.83 -15.75
CA ASP A 109 4.13 4.74 -15.00
C ASP A 109 5.50 5.15 -14.48
N GLY A 110 6.20 4.25 -13.79
CA GLY A 110 7.51 4.50 -13.22
C GLY A 110 8.59 4.98 -14.20
N GLY A 111 8.42 4.72 -15.50
CA GLY A 111 9.33 5.18 -16.57
C GLY A 111 8.74 6.30 -17.45
N LYS A 112 7.46 6.67 -17.27
CA LYS A 112 6.75 7.53 -18.19
C LYS A 112 5.76 8.45 -17.48
N GLN A 113 6.08 9.74 -17.42
CA GLN A 113 5.30 10.79 -16.74
C GLN A 113 5.04 11.97 -17.71
N VAL A 114 4.35 11.68 -18.83
CA VAL A 114 4.19 12.66 -19.92
C VAL A 114 3.18 13.74 -19.55
N ILE A 115 3.58 15.01 -19.71
CA ILE A 115 2.69 16.16 -19.52
C ILE A 115 1.53 16.11 -20.53
N PRO A 116 0.26 16.35 -20.12
CA PRO A 116 -0.87 16.42 -21.02
C PRO A 116 -0.70 17.47 -22.11
N ALA A 117 -1.27 17.23 -23.30
CA ALA A 117 -1.23 18.15 -24.43
C ALA A 117 -1.73 19.54 -24.07
N ALA A 118 -2.79 19.63 -23.27
CA ALA A 118 -3.37 20.89 -22.79
C ALA A 118 -2.36 21.75 -21.99
N TRP A 119 -1.40 21.13 -21.31
CA TRP A 119 -0.40 21.82 -20.48
C TRP A 119 0.99 21.86 -21.10
N ALA A 120 1.19 21.29 -22.28
CA ALA A 120 2.50 21.15 -22.92
C ALA A 120 3.19 22.52 -23.18
N LYS A 121 2.42 23.60 -23.37
CA LYS A 121 2.92 24.96 -23.58
C LYS A 121 3.28 25.71 -22.28
N ILE A 122 2.84 25.23 -21.12
CA ILE A 122 3.10 25.88 -19.83
C ILE A 122 4.52 25.55 -19.39
N LYS A 123 5.45 26.50 -19.52
CA LYS A 123 6.87 26.30 -19.18
C LYS A 123 7.20 26.67 -17.72
N ASP A 124 6.51 27.66 -17.16
CA ASP A 124 6.71 28.07 -15.77
C ASP A 124 6.14 27.04 -14.79
N PRO A 125 6.94 26.49 -13.87
CA PRO A 125 6.48 25.52 -12.89
C PRO A 125 5.34 26.02 -11.99
N ASN A 126 5.27 27.32 -11.67
CA ASN A 126 4.18 27.86 -10.86
C ASN A 126 2.85 27.87 -11.63
N GLN A 127 2.89 28.22 -12.92
CA GLN A 127 1.69 28.15 -13.76
C GLN A 127 1.26 26.69 -13.98
N LEU A 128 2.21 25.76 -14.11
CA LEU A 128 1.91 24.33 -14.22
C LEU A 128 1.29 23.80 -12.92
N ALA A 129 1.82 24.19 -11.77
CA ALA A 129 1.26 23.85 -10.46
C ALA A 129 -0.18 24.38 -10.29
N LYS A 130 -0.45 25.61 -10.80
CA LYS A 130 -1.81 26.17 -10.80
C LYS A 130 -2.76 25.39 -11.70
N ALA A 131 -2.33 24.98 -12.89
CA ALA A 131 -3.14 24.16 -13.81
C ALA A 131 -3.44 22.79 -13.18
N LEU A 132 -2.45 22.15 -12.58
CA LEU A 132 -2.59 20.87 -11.87
C LEU A 132 -3.55 20.97 -10.68
N TYR A 133 -3.39 22.02 -9.86
CA TYR A 133 -4.32 22.31 -8.76
C TYR A 133 -5.76 22.44 -9.26
N GLN A 134 -5.97 23.28 -10.28
CA GLN A 134 -7.31 23.55 -10.80
C GLN A 134 -7.98 22.30 -11.35
N TYR A 135 -7.26 21.50 -12.16
CA TYR A 135 -7.76 20.24 -12.70
C TYR A 135 -8.17 19.28 -11.60
N THR A 136 -7.28 19.06 -10.61
CA THR A 136 -7.55 18.16 -9.48
C THR A 136 -8.75 18.63 -8.66
N TYR A 137 -8.80 19.93 -8.35
CA TYR A 137 -9.90 20.54 -7.60
C TYR A 137 -11.24 20.40 -8.34
N ASP A 138 -11.29 20.77 -9.62
CA ASP A 138 -12.52 20.74 -10.41
C ASP A 138 -13.05 19.32 -10.61
N THR A 139 -12.16 18.36 -10.88
CA THR A 139 -12.51 16.94 -10.97
C THR A 139 -13.16 16.44 -9.68
N LEU A 140 -12.52 16.67 -8.55
CA LEU A 140 -13.05 16.24 -7.25
C LEU A 140 -14.34 16.96 -6.87
N ARG A 141 -14.49 18.24 -7.18
CA ARG A 141 -15.74 18.98 -6.97
C ARG A 141 -16.88 18.49 -7.87
N THR A 142 -16.57 18.05 -9.08
CA THR A 142 -17.55 17.42 -9.97
C THR A 142 -18.03 16.10 -9.38
N LEU A 143 -17.12 15.25 -8.93
CA LEU A 143 -17.46 13.97 -8.27
C LEU A 143 -18.22 14.20 -6.95
N ASP A 144 -17.83 15.18 -6.15
CA ASP A 144 -18.52 15.53 -4.91
C ASP A 144 -19.99 15.95 -5.13
N LYS A 145 -20.24 16.80 -6.13
CA LYS A 145 -21.61 17.19 -6.52
C LYS A 145 -22.47 16.00 -6.93
N ALA A 146 -21.86 14.97 -7.52
CA ALA A 146 -22.54 13.71 -7.86
C ALA A 146 -22.68 12.73 -6.68
N GLY A 147 -22.20 13.09 -5.48
CA GLY A 147 -22.16 12.21 -4.32
C GLY A 147 -21.10 11.11 -4.40
N LEU A 148 -20.09 11.33 -5.25
CA LEU A 148 -19.05 10.35 -5.60
C LEU A 148 -17.64 10.78 -5.18
N MET A 149 -17.50 11.69 -4.20
CA MET A 149 -16.17 12.00 -3.64
C MET A 149 -15.47 10.70 -3.26
N PRO A 150 -14.27 10.43 -3.79
CA PRO A 150 -13.51 9.22 -3.44
C PRO A 150 -13.07 9.23 -1.98
N ASP A 151 -12.89 8.05 -1.40
CA ASP A 151 -12.40 7.89 -0.02
C ASP A 151 -10.87 8.01 0.04
N ILE A 152 -10.18 7.64 -1.04
CA ILE A 152 -8.74 7.77 -1.21
C ILE A 152 -8.49 8.47 -2.55
N VAL A 153 -7.54 9.39 -2.59
CA VAL A 153 -7.10 10.05 -3.82
C VAL A 153 -5.59 9.93 -3.96
N GLN A 154 -5.17 9.46 -5.13
CA GLN A 154 -3.77 9.27 -5.48
C GLN A 154 -3.35 10.35 -6.49
N PRO A 155 -2.51 11.33 -6.11
CA PRO A 155 -2.01 12.37 -6.99
C PRO A 155 -0.79 11.92 -7.80
N GLY A 156 -1.01 11.28 -8.92
CA GLY A 156 0.00 10.70 -9.80
C GLY A 156 0.15 9.20 -9.63
N ASN A 157 0.35 8.49 -10.75
CA ASN A 157 0.57 7.06 -10.81
C ASN A 157 2.07 6.75 -10.94
N GLU A 158 2.60 5.90 -10.03
CA GLU A 158 4.00 5.44 -10.03
C GLU A 158 5.02 6.57 -10.26
N ILE A 159 4.96 7.59 -9.43
CA ILE A 159 5.75 8.82 -9.59
C ILE A 159 7.20 8.69 -9.11
N ASN A 160 7.86 7.61 -9.53
CA ASN A 160 9.27 7.34 -9.22
C ASN A 160 10.20 8.48 -9.65
N HIS A 161 9.77 9.24 -10.66
CA HIS A 161 10.50 10.35 -11.26
C HIS A 161 9.74 11.66 -11.13
N GLU A 162 10.05 12.66 -11.95
CA GLU A 162 9.32 13.93 -11.97
C GLU A 162 7.94 13.76 -12.60
N ILE A 163 6.89 14.14 -11.87
CA ILE A 163 5.55 14.22 -12.45
C ILE A 163 5.49 15.28 -13.55
N LEU A 164 4.60 15.09 -14.52
CA LEU A 164 4.42 16.02 -15.64
C LEU A 164 5.74 16.32 -16.34
N ALA A 165 6.51 15.28 -16.66
CA ALA A 165 7.81 15.41 -17.28
C ALA A 165 7.70 15.83 -18.75
N ARG A 166 8.67 16.63 -19.22
CA ARG A 166 8.77 17.02 -20.61
C ARG A 166 9.70 16.09 -21.36
N GLY A 167 9.13 15.30 -22.27
CA GLY A 167 9.88 14.35 -23.08
C GLY A 167 10.07 12.99 -22.38
N ARG A 168 10.85 12.10 -23.02
CA ARG A 168 11.24 10.82 -22.40
C ARG A 168 12.13 11.11 -21.19
N TRP A 169 11.76 10.50 -20.07
CA TRP A 169 12.62 10.54 -18.89
C TRP A 169 14.01 9.98 -19.23
N LYS A 170 15.02 10.76 -18.89
CA LYS A 170 16.42 10.30 -18.88
C LYS A 170 16.79 10.04 -17.43
N TYR A 171 17.35 8.88 -17.13
CA TYR A 171 17.85 8.55 -15.82
C TYR A 171 18.67 9.71 -15.26
N GLY A 172 18.15 10.39 -14.24
CA GLY A 172 18.74 11.58 -13.65
C GLY A 172 18.14 11.91 -12.30
N ALA A 173 18.79 12.80 -11.58
CA ALA A 173 18.30 13.27 -10.31
C ALA A 173 16.96 14.03 -10.48
N ILE A 174 16.00 13.77 -9.60
CA ILE A 174 14.72 14.49 -9.53
C ILE A 174 14.99 15.96 -9.17
N ASN A 175 14.41 16.89 -9.93
CA ASN A 175 14.35 18.29 -9.52
C ASN A 175 13.30 18.45 -8.40
N TRP A 176 13.72 18.22 -7.18
CA TRP A 176 12.83 18.23 -6.03
C TRP A 176 12.15 19.59 -5.78
N LYS A 177 12.78 20.71 -6.15
CA LYS A 177 12.14 22.03 -6.04
C LYS A 177 10.87 22.11 -6.91
N ARG A 178 10.95 21.60 -8.14
CA ARG A 178 9.80 21.55 -9.06
C ARG A 178 8.82 20.46 -8.65
N ASN A 179 9.31 19.26 -8.35
CA ASN A 179 8.46 18.11 -8.07
C ASN A 179 7.62 18.32 -6.81
N ALA A 180 8.23 18.82 -5.73
CA ALA A 180 7.52 19.16 -4.49
C ALA A 180 6.49 20.29 -4.70
N LEU A 181 6.79 21.31 -5.53
CA LEU A 181 5.82 22.36 -5.87
C LEU A 181 4.56 21.78 -6.53
N LEU A 182 4.73 20.86 -7.48
CA LEU A 182 3.62 20.23 -8.20
C LEU A 182 2.83 19.29 -7.29
N LEU A 183 3.51 18.40 -6.57
CA LEU A 183 2.86 17.45 -5.65
C LEU A 183 2.06 18.19 -4.55
N ASN A 184 2.66 19.19 -3.93
CA ASN A 184 1.96 19.97 -2.90
C ASN A 184 0.78 20.79 -3.48
N ALA A 185 0.81 21.15 -4.76
CA ALA A 185 -0.34 21.77 -5.40
C ALA A 185 -1.50 20.77 -5.59
N ALA A 186 -1.21 19.54 -6.03
CA ALA A 186 -2.20 18.49 -6.15
C ALA A 186 -2.80 18.10 -4.78
N ILE A 187 -1.95 17.88 -3.78
CA ILE A 187 -2.37 17.55 -2.41
C ILE A 187 -3.27 18.66 -1.84
N ARG A 188 -2.87 19.91 -1.97
CA ARG A 188 -3.69 21.06 -1.53
C ARG A 188 -5.03 21.11 -2.25
N ALA A 189 -5.10 20.81 -3.56
CA ALA A 189 -6.35 20.76 -4.30
C ALA A 189 -7.29 19.67 -3.75
N ILE A 190 -6.76 18.49 -3.38
CA ILE A 190 -7.53 17.41 -2.74
C ILE A 190 -8.10 17.88 -1.41
N ARG A 191 -7.26 18.47 -0.53
CA ARG A 191 -7.70 18.97 0.77
C ARG A 191 -8.74 20.09 0.64
N ASP A 192 -8.53 21.01 -0.30
CA ASP A 192 -9.45 22.14 -0.51
C ASP A 192 -10.80 21.67 -1.12
N ALA A 193 -10.80 20.75 -2.06
CA ALA A 193 -12.02 20.16 -2.62
C ALA A 193 -12.86 19.44 -1.56
N ALA A 194 -12.19 18.81 -0.60
CA ALA A 194 -12.82 18.08 0.49
C ALA A 194 -13.38 18.96 1.62
N ARG A 195 -13.08 20.27 1.67
CA ARG A 195 -13.46 21.11 2.81
C ARG A 195 -14.94 21.11 3.13
N THR A 196 -15.79 21.13 2.11
CA THR A 196 -17.26 21.14 2.22
C THR A 196 -17.90 19.78 1.95
N SER A 197 -17.12 18.78 1.54
CA SER A 197 -17.61 17.42 1.32
C SER A 197 -17.84 16.68 2.63
N SER A 198 -18.81 15.77 2.66
CA SER A 198 -18.98 14.81 3.75
C SER A 198 -17.85 13.80 3.82
N THR A 199 -17.28 13.42 2.68
CA THR A 199 -16.12 12.52 2.57
C THR A 199 -14.82 13.33 2.63
N LYS A 200 -13.86 12.88 3.45
CA LYS A 200 -12.54 13.48 3.60
C LYS A 200 -11.50 12.51 3.05
N PRO A 201 -11.10 12.64 1.79
CA PRO A 201 -10.17 11.72 1.16
C PRO A 201 -8.86 11.59 1.91
N LYS A 202 -8.38 10.35 2.07
CA LYS A 202 -6.98 10.07 2.37
C LYS A 202 -6.15 10.37 1.11
N VAL A 203 -4.99 10.99 1.26
CA VAL A 203 -4.03 11.22 0.17
C VAL A 203 -3.03 10.08 0.15
N MET A 204 -2.92 9.36 -0.96
CA MET A 204 -1.98 8.26 -1.15
C MET A 204 -0.94 8.63 -2.21
N ILE A 205 0.34 8.53 -1.89
CA ILE A 205 1.43 8.69 -2.86
C ILE A 205 1.97 7.32 -3.24
N GLN A 206 2.02 7.00 -4.54
CA GLN A 206 2.41 5.71 -5.06
C GLN A 206 3.79 5.74 -5.73
N ILE A 207 4.62 4.77 -5.38
CA ILE A 207 5.94 4.52 -5.97
C ILE A 207 6.04 3.06 -6.39
N ALA A 208 6.55 2.83 -7.59
CA ALA A 208 6.79 1.49 -8.11
C ALA A 208 8.07 0.88 -7.51
N GLN A 209 7.98 -0.39 -7.21
CA GLN A 209 8.96 -1.30 -6.62
C GLN A 209 9.46 -0.90 -5.21
N PRO A 210 9.47 -1.84 -4.27
CA PRO A 210 9.82 -1.61 -2.86
C PRO A 210 11.16 -0.92 -2.66
N GLU A 211 12.17 -1.32 -3.44
CA GLU A 211 13.53 -0.78 -3.37
C GLU A 211 13.62 0.73 -3.62
N ASN A 212 12.66 1.31 -4.33
CA ASN A 212 12.61 2.74 -4.65
C ASN A 212 11.90 3.58 -3.58
N VAL A 213 11.06 2.98 -2.75
CA VAL A 213 10.08 3.72 -1.90
C VAL A 213 10.78 4.52 -0.81
N LEU A 214 11.62 3.88 -0.01
CA LEU A 214 12.30 4.54 1.12
C LEU A 214 13.17 5.74 0.69
N PRO A 215 14.06 5.63 -0.30
CA PRO A 215 14.88 6.76 -0.74
C PRO A 215 14.04 7.87 -1.35
N TRP A 216 12.98 7.53 -2.11
CA TRP A 216 12.09 8.51 -2.70
C TRP A 216 11.36 9.34 -1.64
N PHE A 217 10.70 8.69 -0.66
CA PHE A 217 9.99 9.38 0.42
C PHE A 217 10.94 10.20 1.31
N ALA A 218 12.15 9.70 1.56
CA ALA A 218 13.17 10.46 2.29
C ALA A 218 13.49 11.80 1.61
N ALA A 219 13.63 11.80 0.28
CA ALA A 219 13.91 12.98 -0.51
C ALA A 219 12.68 13.88 -0.64
N ALA A 220 11.49 13.32 -0.84
CA ALA A 220 10.23 14.05 -0.94
C ALA A 220 9.91 14.82 0.36
N VAL A 221 10.01 14.18 1.51
CA VAL A 221 9.78 14.81 2.82
C VAL A 221 10.82 15.90 3.09
N LYS A 222 12.10 15.66 2.75
CA LYS A 222 13.15 16.70 2.83
C LYS A 222 12.84 17.91 1.95
N ALA A 223 12.16 17.70 0.82
CA ALA A 223 11.73 18.75 -0.11
C ALA A 223 10.39 19.43 0.31
N GLY A 224 9.76 19.00 1.41
CA GLY A 224 8.54 19.59 1.95
C GLY A 224 7.24 18.94 1.46
N VAL A 225 7.28 17.71 0.94
CA VAL A 225 6.07 16.90 0.65
C VAL A 225 5.76 16.09 1.90
N THR A 226 4.84 16.56 2.74
CA THR A 226 4.59 16.01 4.08
C THR A 226 3.12 15.72 4.39
N ASP A 227 2.18 16.25 3.62
CA ASP A 227 0.74 16.10 3.84
C ASP A 227 0.18 14.93 3.03
N PHE A 228 0.51 13.70 3.45
CA PHE A 228 -0.04 12.47 2.90
C PHE A 228 -0.42 11.49 4.02
N ASP A 229 -1.44 10.67 3.77
CA ASP A 229 -2.01 9.73 4.73
C ASP A 229 -1.60 8.29 4.45
N MET A 230 -1.23 7.99 3.19
CA MET A 230 -0.92 6.63 2.74
C MET A 230 0.28 6.62 1.78
N ILE A 231 0.99 5.52 1.80
CA ILE A 231 2.03 5.14 0.84
C ILE A 231 1.54 3.93 0.06
N GLY A 232 1.43 4.08 -1.26
CA GLY A 232 1.15 2.99 -2.19
C GLY A 232 2.44 2.42 -2.79
N ILE A 233 2.53 1.11 -2.89
CA ILE A 233 3.65 0.40 -3.50
C ILE A 233 3.12 -0.44 -4.65
N SER A 234 3.68 -0.33 -5.85
CA SER A 234 3.50 -1.35 -6.87
C SER A 234 4.55 -2.43 -6.69
N TYR A 235 4.13 -3.69 -6.63
CA TYR A 235 5.03 -4.82 -6.53
C TYR A 235 4.73 -5.86 -7.60
N TYR A 236 5.67 -6.03 -8.51
CA TYR A 236 5.62 -7.06 -9.54
C TYR A 236 6.96 -7.79 -9.57
N PRO A 237 7.00 -9.13 -9.45
CA PRO A 237 8.27 -9.89 -9.43
C PRO A 237 9.19 -9.59 -10.61
N LYS A 238 8.62 -9.35 -11.81
CA LYS A 238 9.37 -9.01 -13.03
C LYS A 238 10.23 -7.74 -12.91
N TRP A 239 9.71 -6.72 -12.23
CA TRP A 239 10.32 -5.38 -12.24
C TRP A 239 10.96 -5.01 -10.91
N SER A 240 10.75 -5.79 -9.87
CA SER A 240 11.36 -5.57 -8.56
C SER A 240 12.65 -6.37 -8.40
N THR A 241 13.64 -5.77 -7.78
CA THR A 241 14.85 -6.48 -7.32
C THR A 241 14.63 -7.10 -5.94
N ASP A 242 13.58 -6.70 -5.23
CA ASP A 242 13.22 -7.22 -3.93
C ASP A 242 12.31 -8.47 -4.04
N SER A 243 12.55 -9.43 -3.18
CA SER A 243 11.64 -10.56 -2.96
C SER A 243 10.42 -10.14 -2.12
N LEU A 244 9.45 -11.05 -1.91
CA LEU A 244 8.34 -10.85 -0.97
C LEU A 244 8.85 -10.47 0.44
N ARG A 245 9.95 -11.08 0.90
CA ARG A 245 10.59 -10.70 2.17
C ARG A 245 11.14 -9.26 2.14
N GLY A 246 11.76 -8.85 1.04
CA GLY A 246 12.21 -7.47 0.83
C GLY A 246 11.06 -6.46 0.85
N LEU A 247 9.92 -6.80 0.23
CA LEU A 247 8.69 -6.02 0.33
C LEU A 247 8.24 -5.85 1.79
N GLY A 248 8.17 -6.96 2.55
CA GLY A 248 7.80 -6.92 3.97
C GLY A 248 8.72 -6.01 4.79
N ARG A 249 10.04 -6.12 4.58
CA ARG A 249 11.04 -5.24 5.20
C ARG A 249 10.80 -3.77 4.88
N THR A 250 10.56 -3.44 3.62
CA THR A 250 10.27 -2.06 3.19
C THR A 250 9.01 -1.52 3.87
N ILE A 251 7.94 -2.30 3.97
CA ILE A 251 6.71 -1.93 4.69
C ILE A 251 7.00 -1.64 6.16
N ASN A 252 7.73 -2.53 6.84
CA ASN A 252 8.09 -2.35 8.25
C ASN A 252 8.92 -1.07 8.46
N MET A 253 9.93 -0.82 7.62
CA MET A 253 10.74 0.40 7.68
C MET A 253 9.93 1.67 7.45
N LEU A 254 9.00 1.67 6.51
CA LEU A 254 8.12 2.81 6.22
C LEU A 254 7.21 3.12 7.40
N ARG A 255 6.58 2.11 8.00
CA ARG A 255 5.75 2.27 9.19
C ARG A 255 6.52 2.87 10.37
N ASN A 256 7.74 2.40 10.58
CA ASN A 256 8.60 2.95 11.62
C ASN A 256 9.00 4.40 11.33
N ARG A 257 9.24 4.73 10.08
CA ARG A 257 9.61 6.09 9.69
C ARG A 257 8.42 7.04 9.68
N TYR A 258 7.24 6.56 9.31
CA TYR A 258 6.00 7.33 9.17
C TYR A 258 4.85 6.65 9.93
N PRO A 259 4.82 6.68 11.29
CA PRO A 259 3.94 5.83 12.10
C PRO A 259 2.43 6.08 11.93
N ASN A 260 2.07 7.26 11.42
CA ASN A 260 0.67 7.64 11.19
C ASN A 260 0.24 7.49 9.72
N VAL A 261 1.08 6.86 8.89
CA VAL A 261 0.84 6.69 7.46
C VAL A 261 0.59 5.21 7.17
N GLY A 262 -0.53 4.91 6.52
CA GLY A 262 -0.85 3.56 6.07
C GLY A 262 0.06 3.16 4.89
N VAL A 263 0.57 1.93 4.88
CA VAL A 263 1.35 1.40 3.75
C VAL A 263 0.56 0.27 3.09
N THR A 264 0.32 0.38 1.79
CA THR A 264 -0.45 -0.60 1.02
C THR A 264 0.29 -1.04 -0.23
N VAL A 265 0.16 -2.29 -0.62
CA VAL A 265 0.46 -2.73 -1.98
C VAL A 265 -0.76 -2.37 -2.82
N VAL A 266 -0.65 -1.31 -3.64
CA VAL A 266 -1.77 -0.75 -4.38
C VAL A 266 -1.85 -1.27 -5.82
N GLU A 267 -0.78 -1.91 -6.27
CA GLU A 267 -0.72 -2.65 -7.52
C GLU A 267 0.14 -3.90 -7.37
N THR A 268 -0.41 -5.02 -7.79
CA THR A 268 0.30 -6.28 -8.00
C THR A 268 -0.47 -7.14 -9.00
N ALA A 269 0.18 -8.13 -9.59
CA ALA A 269 -0.47 -9.18 -10.35
C ALA A 269 0.44 -10.40 -10.41
N TYR A 270 -0.15 -11.57 -10.66
CA TYR A 270 0.59 -12.82 -10.85
C TYR A 270 -0.06 -13.67 -11.94
N PRO A 271 0.72 -14.36 -12.79
CA PRO A 271 0.14 -15.12 -13.90
C PRO A 271 -0.57 -16.40 -13.42
N TRP A 272 -1.80 -16.62 -13.93
CA TRP A 272 -2.53 -17.87 -13.73
C TRP A 272 -2.21 -18.92 -14.81
N THR A 273 -1.49 -18.50 -15.86
CA THR A 273 -1.08 -19.37 -16.98
C THR A 273 0.16 -18.79 -17.64
N THR A 274 0.93 -19.62 -18.29
CA THR A 274 2.06 -19.17 -19.12
C THR A 274 1.59 -18.60 -20.48
N GLY A 275 0.30 -18.72 -20.80
CA GLY A 275 -0.26 -18.32 -22.09
C GLY A 275 0.39 -19.06 -23.27
N GLN A 276 0.14 -18.56 -24.48
CA GLN A 276 0.85 -19.03 -25.67
C GLN A 276 2.22 -18.33 -25.78
N ASN A 277 3.14 -18.60 -24.82
CA ASN A 277 4.48 -17.99 -24.74
C ASN A 277 4.51 -16.49 -24.36
N SER A 278 3.59 -16.03 -23.51
CA SER A 278 3.63 -14.67 -22.97
C SER A 278 4.98 -14.41 -22.28
N GLY A 279 5.70 -13.39 -22.78
CA GLY A 279 6.93 -12.92 -22.13
C GLY A 279 6.64 -12.38 -20.73
N LEU A 280 5.50 -11.73 -20.54
CA LEU A 280 5.07 -11.19 -19.25
C LEU A 280 4.86 -12.31 -18.22
N ALA A 281 4.20 -13.41 -18.60
CA ALA A 281 4.00 -14.54 -17.70
C ALA A 281 5.34 -15.17 -17.28
N LYS A 282 6.24 -15.44 -18.22
CA LYS A 282 7.55 -16.05 -17.92
C LYS A 282 8.38 -15.23 -16.95
N ASP A 283 8.40 -13.92 -17.15
CA ASP A 283 9.25 -13.01 -16.37
C ASP A 283 8.68 -12.72 -14.97
N ASN A 284 7.38 -13.01 -14.72
CA ASN A 284 6.75 -12.81 -13.41
C ASN A 284 6.67 -14.09 -12.57
N VAL A 285 7.03 -15.26 -13.11
CA VAL A 285 7.01 -16.51 -12.33
C VAL A 285 8.15 -16.49 -11.30
N THR A 286 7.77 -16.69 -10.06
CA THR A 286 8.68 -16.76 -8.90
C THR A 286 8.82 -18.22 -8.46
N PRO A 287 10.03 -18.71 -8.07
CA PRO A 287 10.19 -20.06 -7.54
C PRO A 287 9.22 -20.35 -6.40
N GLY A 288 8.57 -21.50 -6.46
CA GLY A 288 7.53 -21.91 -5.49
C GLY A 288 6.10 -21.64 -5.93
N TYR A 289 5.89 -20.76 -6.92
CA TYR A 289 4.54 -20.40 -7.40
C TYR A 289 4.47 -20.63 -8.92
N PRO A 290 3.98 -21.79 -9.38
CA PRO A 290 3.84 -22.03 -10.82
C PRO A 290 2.77 -21.13 -11.43
N ALA A 291 2.90 -20.78 -12.73
CA ALA A 291 1.87 -20.05 -13.46
C ALA A 291 0.64 -20.96 -13.73
N THR A 292 -0.16 -21.14 -12.71
CA THR A 292 -1.43 -21.89 -12.69
C THR A 292 -2.45 -21.12 -11.86
N PRO A 293 -3.76 -21.37 -12.00
CA PRO A 293 -4.77 -20.72 -11.17
C PRO A 293 -4.49 -20.84 -9.67
N GLN A 294 -4.04 -22.00 -9.20
CA GLN A 294 -3.65 -22.22 -7.81
C GLN A 294 -2.37 -21.47 -7.43
N GLY A 295 -1.35 -21.49 -8.31
CA GLY A 295 -0.11 -20.77 -8.05
C GLY A 295 -0.29 -19.24 -8.01
N GLN A 296 -1.25 -18.69 -8.77
CA GLN A 296 -1.67 -17.29 -8.67
C GLN A 296 -2.26 -16.99 -7.30
N GLU A 297 -3.21 -17.82 -6.84
CA GLU A 297 -3.83 -17.70 -5.53
C GLU A 297 -2.81 -17.81 -4.40
N ASP A 298 -1.92 -18.80 -4.45
CA ASP A 298 -0.89 -19.01 -3.44
C ASP A 298 0.08 -17.82 -3.35
N PHE A 299 0.53 -17.30 -4.49
CA PHE A 299 1.40 -16.12 -4.52
C PHE A 299 0.72 -14.89 -3.90
N LEU A 300 -0.53 -14.61 -4.28
CA LEU A 300 -1.28 -13.46 -3.77
C LEU A 300 -1.59 -13.62 -2.27
N ALA A 301 -1.85 -14.83 -1.82
CA ALA A 301 -2.08 -15.13 -0.41
C ALA A 301 -0.80 -14.91 0.42
N ASP A 302 0.33 -15.42 -0.02
CA ASP A 302 1.60 -15.26 0.69
C ASP A 302 2.08 -13.79 0.67
N LEU A 303 1.92 -13.08 -0.47
CA LEU A 303 2.14 -11.65 -0.55
C LEU A 303 1.29 -10.91 0.48
N THR A 304 0.00 -11.23 0.56
CA THR A 304 -0.93 -10.60 1.50
C THR A 304 -0.55 -10.91 2.95
N GLN A 305 -0.19 -12.15 3.26
CA GLN A 305 0.27 -12.52 4.62
C GLN A 305 1.53 -11.74 5.00
N ILE A 306 2.47 -11.55 4.08
CA ILE A 306 3.68 -10.74 4.31
C ILE A 306 3.33 -9.27 4.54
N VAL A 307 2.41 -8.69 3.75
CA VAL A 307 1.94 -7.32 3.94
C VAL A 307 1.31 -7.16 5.32
N ILE A 308 0.42 -8.07 5.72
CA ILE A 308 -0.23 -8.08 7.03
C ILE A 308 0.80 -8.21 8.16
N ALA A 309 1.69 -9.20 8.09
CA ALA A 309 2.69 -9.48 9.13
C ALA A 309 3.63 -8.29 9.39
N ASN A 310 3.90 -7.48 8.37
CA ASN A 310 4.72 -6.27 8.48
C ASN A 310 3.88 -4.99 8.71
N GLY A 311 2.56 -5.16 8.94
CA GLY A 311 1.63 -4.09 9.30
C GLY A 311 1.25 -3.18 8.15
N GLY A 312 1.31 -3.66 6.93
CA GLY A 312 0.64 -3.03 5.80
C GLY A 312 -0.87 -3.04 5.98
N VAL A 313 -1.56 -2.17 5.26
CA VAL A 313 -2.99 -1.95 5.42
C VAL A 313 -3.82 -2.34 4.19
N GLY A 314 -3.22 -2.96 3.18
CA GLY A 314 -3.99 -3.43 2.03
C GLY A 314 -3.17 -4.04 0.91
N VAL A 315 -3.86 -4.82 0.07
CA VAL A 315 -3.36 -5.40 -1.17
C VAL A 315 -4.43 -5.26 -2.25
N LEU A 316 -4.08 -4.61 -3.35
CA LEU A 316 -4.91 -4.45 -4.52
C LEU A 316 -4.21 -5.06 -5.74
N THR A 317 -4.96 -5.81 -6.53
CA THR A 317 -4.48 -6.33 -7.82
C THR A 317 -4.78 -5.35 -8.94
N TRP A 318 -3.91 -5.30 -9.97
CA TRP A 318 -4.10 -4.42 -11.10
C TRP A 318 -4.71 -5.15 -12.30
N ALA A 319 -5.80 -4.58 -12.83
CA ALA A 319 -6.51 -5.05 -14.02
C ALA A 319 -6.84 -6.57 -14.03
N PRO A 320 -7.36 -7.14 -12.93
CA PRO A 320 -7.67 -8.56 -12.86
C PRO A 320 -8.92 -8.94 -13.68
N ASP A 321 -9.63 -7.96 -14.18
CA ASP A 321 -10.86 -8.06 -14.99
C ASP A 321 -10.61 -8.05 -16.50
N TRP A 322 -9.35 -7.93 -16.92
CA TRP A 322 -8.97 -7.84 -18.32
C TRP A 322 -9.10 -9.18 -19.07
N ILE A 323 -10.20 -9.39 -19.77
CA ILE A 323 -10.42 -10.61 -20.55
C ILE A 323 -10.23 -10.31 -22.04
N PRO A 324 -9.60 -11.23 -22.83
CA PRO A 324 -9.52 -11.10 -24.27
C PRO A 324 -10.89 -10.89 -24.89
N SER A 325 -11.08 -9.79 -25.60
CA SER A 325 -12.32 -9.42 -26.26
C SER A 325 -12.01 -8.79 -27.62
N GLN A 326 -13.03 -8.44 -28.40
CA GLN A 326 -12.82 -7.67 -29.60
C GLN A 326 -12.21 -6.27 -29.33
N CYS A 327 -12.38 -5.71 -28.14
CA CYS A 327 -11.80 -4.43 -27.75
C CYS A 327 -10.33 -4.54 -27.36
N THR A 328 -9.87 -5.69 -26.94
CA THR A 328 -8.45 -5.91 -26.57
C THR A 328 -7.53 -6.06 -27.79
N LYS A 329 -8.05 -5.97 -29.00
CA LYS A 329 -7.32 -6.07 -30.28
C LYS A 329 -6.85 -4.72 -30.82
N GLY A 330 -6.35 -3.83 -30.01
CA GLY A 330 -5.92 -2.50 -30.44
C GLY A 330 -4.54 -2.11 -29.94
N PRO A 331 -3.93 -1.03 -30.47
CA PRO A 331 -2.63 -0.56 -30.03
C PRO A 331 -2.61 -0.05 -28.59
N VAL A 332 -3.78 0.04 -27.96
CA VAL A 332 -4.04 0.53 -26.61
C VAL A 332 -3.77 -0.53 -25.56
N HIS A 333 -3.77 -1.79 -25.94
CA HIS A 333 -3.86 -2.93 -25.03
C HIS A 333 -2.66 -3.86 -25.21
N SER A 334 -1.99 -4.19 -24.12
CA SER A 334 -0.98 -5.24 -24.10
C SER A 334 -1.71 -6.59 -24.19
N VAL A 335 -1.47 -7.33 -25.25
CA VAL A 335 -2.02 -8.68 -25.44
C VAL A 335 -1.55 -9.69 -24.40
N ASP A 336 -0.58 -9.33 -23.57
CA ASP A 336 0.02 -10.23 -22.57
C ASP A 336 -0.62 -10.15 -21.19
N TRP A 337 -1.51 -9.17 -20.92
CA TRP A 337 -2.06 -8.97 -19.57
C TRP A 337 -3.16 -9.99 -19.20
N GLU A 338 -3.79 -10.61 -20.18
CA GLU A 338 -4.82 -11.65 -19.99
C GLU A 338 -4.35 -12.83 -19.13
N VAL A 339 -3.05 -13.06 -19.04
CA VAL A 339 -2.48 -14.10 -18.19
C VAL A 339 -2.47 -13.74 -16.70
N MET A 340 -2.76 -12.48 -16.37
CA MET A 340 -2.76 -11.94 -15.00
C MET A 340 -4.16 -11.80 -14.39
N THR A 341 -5.21 -12.11 -15.17
CA THR A 341 -6.61 -11.89 -14.75
C THR A 341 -7.09 -12.93 -13.74
N PHE A 342 -8.22 -12.64 -13.11
CA PHE A 342 -8.94 -13.60 -12.25
C PHE A 342 -10.05 -14.34 -13.01
N PHE A 343 -10.00 -14.30 -14.34
CA PHE A 343 -11.02 -14.91 -15.16
C PHE A 343 -10.39 -15.69 -16.31
N GLY A 344 -11.00 -16.81 -16.64
CA GLY A 344 -10.71 -17.54 -17.86
C GLY A 344 -11.19 -16.81 -19.11
N PRO A 345 -10.79 -17.26 -20.31
CA PRO A 345 -11.20 -16.63 -21.57
C PRO A 345 -12.72 -16.62 -21.82
N ASP A 346 -13.46 -17.50 -21.14
CA ASP A 346 -14.93 -17.61 -21.17
C ASP A 346 -15.62 -16.73 -20.11
N GLY A 347 -14.85 -15.96 -19.35
CA GLY A 347 -15.31 -15.13 -18.25
C GLY A 347 -15.58 -15.88 -16.94
N ALA A 348 -15.27 -17.16 -16.86
CA ALA A 348 -15.40 -17.92 -15.62
C ALA A 348 -14.37 -17.46 -14.59
N VAL A 349 -14.81 -17.22 -13.36
CA VAL A 349 -13.93 -16.84 -12.24
C VAL A 349 -12.92 -17.95 -11.93
N LEU A 350 -11.68 -17.56 -11.65
CA LEU A 350 -10.57 -18.43 -11.28
C LEU A 350 -10.23 -18.30 -9.79
N PRO A 351 -9.59 -19.32 -9.19
CA PRO A 351 -9.25 -19.30 -7.76
C PRO A 351 -8.43 -18.11 -7.27
N GLY A 352 -7.66 -17.46 -8.17
CA GLY A 352 -6.83 -16.31 -7.79
C GLY A 352 -7.57 -15.20 -7.04
N ILE A 353 -8.86 -14.98 -7.31
CA ILE A 353 -9.69 -13.97 -6.62
C ILE A 353 -9.88 -14.29 -5.14
N ASP A 354 -9.84 -15.57 -4.75
CA ASP A 354 -10.14 -16.04 -3.40
C ASP A 354 -9.04 -15.71 -2.38
N PHE A 355 -7.90 -15.17 -2.83
CA PHE A 355 -6.91 -14.64 -1.89
C PHE A 355 -7.52 -13.63 -0.91
N MET A 356 -8.57 -12.90 -1.31
CA MET A 356 -9.24 -11.89 -0.47
C MET A 356 -10.12 -12.49 0.64
N GLN A 357 -10.47 -13.79 0.54
CA GLN A 357 -11.29 -14.50 1.54
C GLN A 357 -10.49 -15.45 2.42
N LYS A 358 -9.19 -15.61 2.15
CA LYS A 358 -8.37 -16.50 2.97
C LYS A 358 -8.30 -16.04 4.42
N LYS A 359 -8.15 -17.00 5.31
CA LYS A 359 -7.87 -16.72 6.70
C LYS A 359 -6.39 -16.36 6.85
N TYR A 360 -6.13 -15.14 7.27
CA TYR A 360 -4.80 -14.63 7.54
C TYR A 360 -4.50 -14.59 9.03
N ASP A 361 -3.23 -14.77 9.37
CA ASP A 361 -2.74 -14.58 10.72
C ASP A 361 -2.35 -13.10 10.92
N TRP A 362 -2.83 -12.51 12.01
CA TRP A 362 -2.63 -11.10 12.29
C TRP A 362 -1.54 -10.88 13.32
N PRO A 363 -0.63 -9.93 13.08
CA PRO A 363 0.37 -9.55 14.06
C PRO A 363 -0.26 -8.74 15.18
N VAL A 364 0.42 -8.71 16.32
CA VAL A 364 0.11 -7.82 17.43
C VAL A 364 1.04 -6.61 17.41
N ASN A 365 0.61 -5.48 18.00
CA ASN A 365 1.47 -4.34 18.17
C ASN A 365 2.45 -4.59 19.32
N VAL A 366 3.74 -4.41 19.03
CA VAL A 366 4.82 -4.54 19.99
C VAL A 366 5.55 -3.22 20.13
N THR A 367 5.70 -2.77 21.36
CA THR A 367 6.46 -1.56 21.70
C THR A 367 7.67 -1.94 22.55
N PHE A 368 8.86 -1.71 22.03
CA PHE A 368 10.11 -1.75 22.82
C PHE A 368 10.37 -0.35 23.38
N ARG A 369 10.48 -0.24 24.68
CA ARG A 369 10.74 1.01 25.40
C ARG A 369 12.05 0.91 26.16
N PHE A 370 12.97 1.81 25.88
CA PHE A 370 14.30 1.84 26.47
C PHE A 370 14.44 3.06 27.38
N ARG A 371 14.55 2.83 28.67
CA ARG A 371 14.72 3.86 29.71
C ARG A 371 16.19 4.07 30.05
N GLY A 372 16.56 5.26 30.49
CA GLY A 372 17.92 5.58 30.86
C GLY A 372 18.90 5.80 29.72
N ALA A 373 18.52 5.46 28.48
CA ALA A 373 19.32 5.74 27.31
C ALA A 373 19.24 7.22 26.93
N THR A 374 20.35 7.94 27.00
CA THR A 374 20.40 9.37 26.65
C THR A 374 21.29 9.56 25.42
N PRO A 375 20.71 9.66 24.20
CA PRO A 375 21.50 9.92 23.01
C PRO A 375 22.10 11.34 23.05
N LYS A 376 23.34 11.48 22.61
CA LYS A 376 23.97 12.78 22.37
C LYS A 376 23.23 13.56 21.28
N ALA A 377 23.40 14.86 21.21
CA ALA A 377 22.79 15.68 20.15
C ALA A 377 23.19 15.15 18.76
N GLY A 378 22.18 14.81 17.94
CA GLY A 378 22.38 14.25 16.60
C GLY A 378 22.68 12.74 16.57
N GLN A 379 22.78 12.06 17.70
CA GLN A 379 22.95 10.61 17.77
C GLN A 379 21.61 9.90 17.60
N THR A 380 21.59 8.84 16.80
CA THR A 380 20.45 7.93 16.64
C THR A 380 20.83 6.56 17.18
N PHE A 381 19.96 5.98 17.97
CA PHE A 381 20.10 4.60 18.40
C PHE A 381 19.42 3.68 17.42
N TYR A 382 19.90 2.44 17.32
CA TYR A 382 19.43 1.44 16.36
C TYR A 382 19.10 0.13 17.08
N LEU A 383 17.96 -0.44 16.74
CA LEU A 383 17.52 -1.75 17.21
C LEU A 383 17.72 -2.79 16.11
N TRP A 384 18.44 -3.84 16.41
CA TRP A 384 18.46 -5.07 15.64
C TRP A 384 17.63 -6.14 16.36
N GLY A 385 16.94 -6.99 15.62
CA GLY A 385 16.18 -8.09 16.19
C GLY A 385 15.93 -9.16 15.14
N ASP A 386 16.03 -10.44 15.52
CA ASP A 386 15.75 -11.56 14.62
C ASP A 386 14.26 -11.74 14.29
N PHE A 387 13.39 -11.13 15.07
CA PHE A 387 11.95 -11.05 14.80
C PHE A 387 11.60 -10.22 13.55
N PHE A 388 12.55 -9.50 12.97
CA PHE A 388 12.37 -8.84 11.68
C PHE A 388 12.52 -9.79 10.49
N GLY A 389 12.95 -11.03 10.72
CA GLY A 389 13.15 -12.05 9.68
C GLY A 389 14.24 -11.67 8.66
N ASP A 390 15.16 -10.77 9.04
CA ASP A 390 16.21 -10.27 8.17
C ASP A 390 17.55 -10.94 8.47
N PRO A 391 18.09 -11.78 7.55
CA PRO A 391 19.41 -12.38 7.70
C PRO A 391 20.56 -11.36 7.57
N ASP A 392 20.31 -10.16 7.02
CA ASP A 392 21.35 -9.19 6.68
C ASP A 392 21.70 -8.25 7.86
N PHE A 393 21.25 -8.54 9.07
CA PHE A 393 21.54 -7.78 10.29
C PHE A 393 21.26 -6.27 10.17
N LEU A 394 20.16 -5.90 9.54
CA LEU A 394 19.77 -4.50 9.46
C LEU A 394 19.20 -4.03 10.80
N ALA A 395 19.77 -2.95 11.32
CA ALA A 395 19.23 -2.29 12.49
C ALA A 395 18.34 -1.11 12.12
N PHE A 396 17.26 -0.94 12.88
CA PHE A 396 16.24 0.07 12.66
C PHE A 396 16.42 1.25 13.63
N PRO A 397 16.24 2.49 13.16
CA PRO A 397 16.39 3.65 14.03
C PRO A 397 15.28 3.69 15.09
N VAL A 398 15.70 3.84 16.35
CA VAL A 398 14.81 4.01 17.50
C VAL A 398 14.48 5.50 17.66
N ARG A 399 13.21 5.81 17.97
CA ARG A 399 12.74 7.20 18.12
C ARG A 399 12.77 7.65 19.56
N ARG A 400 12.83 8.96 19.72
CA ARG A 400 12.62 9.60 21.01
C ARG A 400 11.15 10.01 21.15
N GLU A 401 10.49 9.51 22.19
CA GLU A 401 9.17 9.94 22.62
C GLU A 401 9.28 10.47 24.06
N GLY A 402 9.25 11.80 24.22
CA GLY A 402 9.52 12.43 25.51
C GLY A 402 10.96 12.17 26.00
N ASN A 403 11.10 11.50 27.14
CA ASN A 403 12.39 11.13 27.74
C ASN A 403 12.80 9.68 27.47
N GLU A 404 12.03 8.94 26.71
CA GLU A 404 12.26 7.53 26.42
C GLU A 404 12.63 7.32 24.94
N LEU A 405 13.38 6.28 24.69
CA LEU A 405 13.58 5.75 23.32
C LEU A 405 12.58 4.65 23.08
N VAL A 406 11.87 4.74 21.96
CA VAL A 406 10.76 3.83 21.64
C VAL A 406 10.91 3.29 20.22
N TYR A 407 10.69 1.98 20.06
CA TYR A 407 10.54 1.33 18.79
C TYR A 407 9.19 0.60 18.77
N LYS A 408 8.34 0.97 17.82
CA LYS A 408 7.01 0.35 17.64
C LYS A 408 6.99 -0.44 16.35
N THR A 409 6.51 -1.66 16.42
CA THR A 409 6.38 -2.55 15.26
C THR A 409 5.21 -3.50 15.44
N THR A 410 4.96 -4.33 14.43
CA THR A 410 4.06 -5.48 14.55
C THR A 410 4.88 -6.75 14.47
N ILE A 411 4.56 -7.73 15.30
CA ILE A 411 5.23 -9.03 15.33
C ILE A 411 4.18 -10.11 15.42
N MET A 412 4.39 -11.21 14.72
CA MET A 412 3.49 -12.38 14.80
C MET A 412 3.52 -13.02 16.18
N PRO A 413 2.34 -13.37 16.76
CA PRO A 413 2.30 -14.14 17.99
C PRO A 413 3.15 -15.41 17.92
N GLY A 414 3.78 -15.77 19.03
CA GLY A 414 4.67 -16.92 19.10
C GLY A 414 6.08 -16.71 18.56
N THR A 415 6.38 -15.54 17.97
CA THR A 415 7.75 -15.21 17.54
C THR A 415 8.65 -15.00 18.74
N TYR A 416 9.84 -15.59 18.71
CA TYR A 416 10.86 -15.37 19.74
C TYR A 416 11.41 -13.95 19.66
N ILE A 417 11.62 -13.33 20.85
CA ILE A 417 12.21 -11.98 20.93
C ILE A 417 13.69 -12.14 21.25
N ARG A 418 14.53 -11.80 20.30
CA ARG A 418 15.96 -11.57 20.50
C ARG A 418 16.35 -10.28 19.80
N PHE A 419 16.99 -9.37 20.53
CA PHE A 419 17.35 -8.07 20.01
C PHE A 419 18.65 -7.54 20.58
N GLN A 420 19.22 -6.55 19.89
CA GLN A 420 20.36 -5.75 20.36
C GLN A 420 20.11 -4.26 20.07
N LEU A 421 20.40 -3.41 21.04
CA LEU A 421 20.32 -1.96 20.91
C LEU A 421 21.74 -1.40 20.73
N PHE A 422 21.94 -0.60 19.72
CA PHE A 422 23.24 0.01 19.38
C PHE A 422 23.17 1.52 19.44
N GLY A 423 24.25 2.16 19.90
CA GLY A 423 24.41 3.62 19.89
C GLY A 423 24.85 4.20 18.54
N GLU A 424 25.12 3.34 17.56
CA GLU A 424 25.63 3.70 16.24
C GLU A 424 25.15 2.74 15.16
N LYS A 425 25.12 3.20 13.91
CA LYS A 425 24.66 2.40 12.76
C LYS A 425 25.62 1.24 12.39
N THR A 426 26.88 1.35 12.76
CA THR A 426 27.92 0.35 12.48
C THR A 426 27.77 -0.93 13.31
N MET A 427 26.96 -0.89 14.36
CA MET A 427 26.63 -2.04 15.22
C MET A 427 27.85 -2.78 15.77
N THR A 428 28.91 -2.04 16.12
CA THR A 428 30.18 -2.63 16.59
C THR A 428 30.10 -3.11 18.04
N ALA A 429 29.31 -2.46 18.89
CA ALA A 429 29.10 -2.87 20.27
C ALA A 429 27.67 -2.57 20.72
N PRO A 430 26.89 -3.58 21.16
CA PRO A 430 25.55 -3.36 21.66
C PRO A 430 25.58 -2.63 23.01
N LEU A 431 24.68 -1.68 23.20
CA LEU A 431 24.42 -1.02 24.49
C LEU A 431 23.58 -1.90 25.42
N LEU A 432 22.71 -2.73 24.81
CA LEU A 432 21.84 -3.66 25.49
C LEU A 432 21.58 -4.85 24.57
N SER A 433 21.61 -6.06 25.10
CA SER A 433 21.14 -7.26 24.44
C SER A 433 19.91 -7.77 25.18
N GLY A 434 18.84 -8.10 24.42
CA GLY A 434 17.67 -8.80 24.97
C GLY A 434 18.02 -10.25 25.31
N PRO A 435 17.04 -11.07 25.76
CA PRO A 435 17.33 -12.31 26.49
C PRO A 435 18.47 -13.10 25.88
N ASP A 436 19.51 -13.31 26.66
CA ASP A 436 20.65 -14.12 26.26
C ASP A 436 20.29 -15.60 26.45
N LEU A 437 20.14 -16.32 25.34
CA LEU A 437 19.83 -17.74 25.36
C LEU A 437 20.99 -18.62 25.88
N SER A 438 22.17 -18.06 26.09
CA SER A 438 23.35 -18.79 26.56
C SER A 438 23.27 -19.25 28.02
N GLU A 439 22.37 -18.65 28.84
CA GLU A 439 22.23 -18.97 30.27
C GLU A 439 20.99 -19.84 30.59
N GLY A 440 20.38 -20.48 29.62
CA GLY A 440 19.22 -21.35 29.85
C GLY A 440 17.92 -20.63 30.18
N ALA A 441 17.84 -19.33 29.89
CA ALA A 441 16.60 -18.57 29.94
C ALA A 441 15.64 -19.09 28.86
N VAL A 442 14.40 -19.34 29.23
CA VAL A 442 13.34 -19.68 28.27
C VAL A 442 13.13 -18.46 27.35
N PRO A 443 13.26 -18.62 26.03
CA PRO A 443 13.03 -17.50 25.11
C PRO A 443 11.63 -16.96 25.33
N GLU A 444 11.52 -15.66 25.53
CA GLU A 444 10.21 -15.00 25.59
C GLU A 444 9.64 -14.93 24.19
N THR A 445 8.41 -15.38 24.01
CA THR A 445 7.66 -15.27 22.77
C THR A 445 6.66 -14.12 22.84
N VAL A 446 6.40 -13.51 21.69
CA VAL A 446 5.36 -12.49 21.58
C VAL A 446 4.00 -13.11 21.90
N PRO A 447 3.24 -12.56 22.87
CA PRO A 447 1.90 -13.04 23.19
C PRO A 447 0.91 -12.76 22.05
N ASP A 448 -0.32 -13.23 22.18
CA ASP A 448 -1.41 -13.03 21.20
C ASP A 448 -2.15 -11.70 21.35
N HIS A 449 -1.58 -10.74 22.08
CA HIS A 449 -2.14 -9.41 22.32
C HIS A 449 -1.06 -8.33 22.28
N ASP A 450 -1.47 -7.07 22.10
CA ASP A 450 -0.59 -5.91 22.08
C ASP A 450 0.24 -5.83 23.36
N THR A 451 1.55 -5.68 23.22
CA THR A 451 2.51 -5.80 24.32
C THR A 451 3.55 -4.67 24.32
N VAL A 452 3.95 -4.29 25.51
CA VAL A 452 5.04 -3.33 25.75
C VAL A 452 6.15 -4.03 26.53
N TYR A 453 7.35 -4.01 25.98
CA TYR A 453 8.56 -4.47 26.63
C TYR A 453 9.37 -3.28 27.13
N ASP A 454 9.60 -3.18 28.44
CA ASP A 454 10.34 -2.11 29.09
C ASP A 454 11.76 -2.60 29.44
N PHE A 455 12.78 -1.84 29.04
CA PHE A 455 14.17 -2.17 29.28
C PHE A 455 14.91 -0.98 29.87
N ASP A 456 15.71 -1.24 30.90
CA ASP A 456 16.61 -0.24 31.46
C ASP A 456 17.99 -0.32 30.83
N VAL A 457 18.38 0.70 30.11
CA VAL A 457 19.69 0.81 29.48
C VAL A 457 20.65 1.45 30.46
N LYS A 458 21.57 0.66 31.02
CA LYS A 458 22.66 1.17 31.80
C LYS A 458 23.67 1.84 30.87
N THR A 459 23.64 3.17 30.78
CA THR A 459 24.67 3.88 30.02
C THR A 459 26.01 3.59 30.68
N PRO A 460 27.04 3.11 29.97
CA PRO A 460 28.38 3.02 30.56
C PRO A 460 28.78 4.40 31.02
N VAL A 461 29.15 4.54 32.30
CA VAL A 461 29.80 5.74 32.83
C VAL A 461 31.15 5.82 32.11
N GLN A 462 31.30 6.77 31.18
CA GLN A 462 32.59 7.10 30.58
C GLN A 462 33.42 7.96 31.53
#